data_413a8bd5310e7a63027f2b8740bf12f6
#
_entry.id   413a8bd5310e7a63027f2b8740bf12f6
#
_cell.length_a   1.000
_cell.length_b   1.000
_cell.length_c   1.000
_cell.angle_alpha   90.00
_cell.angle_beta   90.00
_cell.angle_gamma   90.00
#
_symmetry.space_group_name_H-M   'P 1'
#
loop_
_entity.id
_entity.type
_entity.pdbx_description
1 polymer ?
#
loop_
_entity_poly.entity_id
_entity_poly.type
_entity_poly.pdbx_seq_one_letter_code
_entity_poly.pdbx_strand_id
1 'polypeptide(L)'
;MSDELIYKSAKELLGLFQRKEASPVEAIRAVLERVEERDKDINAFILVDEGSALAQARDSEARWSNGNPKGLLDGVPISIKDMFLTKGWPTLKGSLTIDPKGPWEEDAPCVARVREHGAVIFGKTTMPEFGWKGVGDCELTGITRNPWNLDKTPGGSSAGAAAAIAARMGPLAIGGDGGGSIRIPSSFTGVFGIKANYG
;
A
#
# COMPACT_ATOMS: atom_id res chain seq x y z
N MET A 1 -17.49 -14.07 -3.07
CA MET A 1 -16.06 -14.52 -3.00
C MET A 1 -15.10 -13.34 -3.02
N SER A 2 -15.26 -12.31 -3.89
CA SER A 2 -14.35 -11.13 -3.86
C SER A 2 -14.37 -10.41 -2.51
N ASP A 3 -15.55 -10.17 -1.94
CA ASP A 3 -15.71 -9.47 -0.65
C ASP A 3 -15.04 -10.17 0.55
N GLU A 4 -14.81 -11.46 0.48
CA GLU A 4 -14.13 -12.18 1.56
C GLU A 4 -12.61 -12.03 1.51
N LEU A 5 -12.02 -11.82 0.31
CA LEU A 5 -10.56 -11.74 0.14
C LEU A 5 -9.97 -10.46 0.76
N ILE A 6 -10.72 -9.35 0.78
CA ILE A 6 -10.27 -8.09 1.40
C ILE A 6 -10.11 -8.19 2.93
N TYR A 7 -10.71 -9.20 3.58
CA TYR A 7 -10.59 -9.44 5.02
C TYR A 7 -9.45 -10.41 5.37
N LYS A 8 -8.80 -11.02 4.37
CA LYS A 8 -7.72 -11.96 4.61
C LYS A 8 -6.42 -11.23 4.90
N SER A 9 -5.67 -11.72 5.88
CA SER A 9 -4.29 -11.30 6.10
C SER A 9 -3.37 -11.80 4.97
N ALA A 10 -2.19 -11.22 4.83
CA ALA A 10 -1.19 -11.67 3.87
C ALA A 10 -0.89 -13.17 4.01
N LYS A 11 -0.78 -13.67 5.26
CA LYS A 11 -0.54 -15.09 5.54
C LYS A 11 -1.69 -15.99 5.06
N GLU A 12 -2.93 -15.56 5.27
CA GLU A 12 -4.10 -16.29 4.80
C GLU A 12 -4.18 -16.32 3.28
N LEU A 13 -3.91 -15.18 2.61
CA LEU A 13 -3.84 -15.13 1.14
C LEU A 13 -2.81 -16.09 0.58
N LEU A 14 -1.59 -16.10 1.11
CA LEU A 14 -0.55 -17.05 0.70
C LEU A 14 -1.00 -18.50 0.87
N GLY A 15 -1.69 -18.81 1.98
CA GLY A 15 -2.26 -20.14 2.21
C GLY A 15 -3.34 -20.50 1.18
N LEU A 16 -4.20 -19.56 0.80
CA LEU A 16 -5.21 -19.76 -0.25
C LEU A 16 -4.55 -19.98 -1.62
N PHE A 17 -3.52 -19.19 -1.96
CA PHE A 17 -2.77 -19.36 -3.22
C PHE A 17 -2.09 -20.75 -3.29
N GLN A 18 -1.47 -21.17 -2.19
CA GLN A 18 -0.82 -22.49 -2.11
C GLN A 18 -1.81 -23.64 -2.31
N ARG A 19 -3.03 -23.53 -1.75
CA ARG A 19 -4.09 -24.54 -1.90
C ARG A 19 -4.91 -24.39 -3.16
N LYS A 20 -4.63 -23.36 -3.98
CA LYS A 20 -5.39 -23.01 -5.20
C LYS A 20 -6.88 -22.73 -4.93
N GLU A 21 -7.19 -22.22 -3.73
CA GLU A 21 -8.53 -21.81 -3.29
C GLU A 21 -8.84 -20.35 -3.67
N ALA A 22 -7.81 -19.57 -3.96
CA ALA A 22 -7.87 -18.26 -4.56
C ALA A 22 -6.59 -18.00 -5.36
N SER A 23 -6.61 -16.98 -6.21
CA SER A 23 -5.45 -16.56 -7.00
C SER A 23 -4.98 -15.14 -6.64
N PRO A 24 -3.71 -14.80 -6.93
CA PRO A 24 -3.22 -13.42 -6.83
C PRO A 24 -4.05 -12.43 -7.66
N VAL A 25 -4.58 -12.85 -8.80
CA VAL A 25 -5.43 -12.00 -9.66
C VAL A 25 -6.77 -11.71 -8.98
N GLU A 26 -7.40 -12.69 -8.35
CA GLU A 26 -8.63 -12.47 -7.58
C GLU A 26 -8.39 -11.57 -6.38
N ALA A 27 -7.27 -11.75 -5.66
CA ALA A 27 -6.93 -10.94 -4.50
C ALA A 27 -6.71 -9.46 -4.87
N ILE A 28 -5.95 -9.18 -5.95
CA ILE A 28 -5.72 -7.78 -6.35
C ILE A 28 -6.99 -7.15 -6.92
N ARG A 29 -7.83 -7.87 -7.64
CA ARG A 29 -9.12 -7.34 -8.11
C ARG A 29 -10.02 -6.93 -6.96
N ALA A 30 -10.16 -7.77 -5.94
CA ALA A 30 -10.93 -7.44 -4.74
C ALA A 30 -10.39 -6.16 -4.05
N VAL A 31 -9.07 -6.01 -3.98
CA VAL A 31 -8.44 -4.79 -3.43
C VAL A 31 -8.73 -3.57 -4.29
N LEU A 32 -8.61 -3.66 -5.62
CA LEU A 32 -8.86 -2.54 -6.54
C LEU A 32 -10.33 -2.10 -6.52
N GLU A 33 -11.28 -3.05 -6.53
CA GLU A 33 -12.72 -2.78 -6.35
C GLU A 33 -12.97 -2.04 -5.03
N ARG A 34 -12.32 -2.47 -3.95
CA ARG A 34 -12.44 -1.81 -2.65
C ARG A 34 -11.83 -0.41 -2.63
N VAL A 35 -10.72 -0.18 -3.34
CA VAL A 35 -10.14 1.16 -3.53
C VAL A 35 -11.13 2.06 -4.27
N GLU A 36 -11.68 1.62 -5.39
CA GLU A 36 -12.67 2.37 -6.17
C GLU A 36 -13.90 2.74 -5.33
N GLU A 37 -14.37 1.83 -4.49
CA GLU A 37 -15.52 2.06 -3.60
C GLU A 37 -15.22 3.11 -2.52
N ARG A 38 -14.05 3.02 -1.85
CA ARG A 38 -13.82 3.71 -0.59
C ARG A 38 -12.88 4.90 -0.67
N ASP A 39 -11.95 4.93 -1.63
CA ASP A 39 -10.91 5.96 -1.63
C ASP A 39 -11.42 7.36 -2.00
N LYS A 40 -12.52 7.46 -2.70
CA LYS A 40 -13.23 8.72 -2.98
C LYS A 40 -13.59 9.52 -1.73
N ASP A 41 -13.87 8.82 -0.61
CA ASP A 41 -14.25 9.44 0.66
C ASP A 41 -13.04 9.59 1.59
N ILE A 42 -12.02 8.73 1.46
CA ILE A 42 -10.88 8.62 2.38
C ILE A 42 -9.67 9.39 1.86
N ASN A 43 -9.41 9.37 0.55
CA ASN A 43 -8.24 9.98 -0.10
C ASN A 43 -6.92 9.43 0.46
N ALA A 44 -6.77 8.11 0.42
CA ALA A 44 -5.58 7.41 0.92
C ALA A 44 -4.49 7.21 -0.15
N PHE A 45 -4.86 7.30 -1.44
CA PHE A 45 -3.94 7.07 -2.55
C PHE A 45 -3.65 8.33 -3.35
N ILE A 46 -2.38 8.54 -3.73
CA ILE A 46 -1.96 9.53 -4.72
C ILE A 46 -1.83 8.89 -6.11
N LEU A 47 -1.58 7.58 -6.15
CA LEU A 47 -1.46 6.81 -7.38
C LEU A 47 -1.95 5.39 -7.15
N VAL A 48 -2.77 4.90 -8.08
CA VAL A 48 -3.13 3.48 -8.22
C VAL A 48 -2.87 3.08 -9.67
N ASP A 49 -2.08 2.04 -9.89
CA ASP A 49 -1.74 1.52 -11.22
C ASP A 49 -2.33 0.11 -11.37
N GLU A 50 -3.61 0.07 -11.75
CA GLU A 50 -4.36 -1.17 -11.98
C GLU A 50 -3.69 -2.05 -13.04
N GLY A 51 -3.23 -1.46 -14.14
CA GLY A 51 -2.61 -2.20 -15.25
C GLY A 51 -1.36 -2.96 -14.80
N SER A 52 -0.45 -2.26 -14.12
CA SER A 52 0.77 -2.85 -13.56
C SER A 52 0.45 -3.88 -12.48
N ALA A 53 -0.49 -3.59 -11.59
CA ALA A 53 -0.89 -4.50 -10.52
C ALA A 53 -1.44 -5.83 -11.06
N LEU A 54 -2.34 -5.76 -12.05
CA LEU A 54 -2.89 -6.95 -12.70
C LEU A 54 -1.82 -7.75 -13.46
N ALA A 55 -0.86 -7.09 -14.11
CA ALA A 55 0.26 -7.78 -14.76
C ALA A 55 1.11 -8.54 -13.75
N GLN A 56 1.53 -7.90 -12.65
CA GLN A 56 2.28 -8.52 -11.56
C GLN A 56 1.53 -9.72 -10.96
N ALA A 57 0.21 -9.59 -10.78
CA ALA A 57 -0.64 -10.63 -10.22
C ALA A 57 -0.74 -11.86 -11.16
N ARG A 58 -0.87 -11.66 -12.48
CA ARG A 58 -0.86 -12.75 -13.47
C ARG A 58 0.47 -13.51 -13.47
N ASP A 59 1.58 -12.78 -13.39
CA ASP A 59 2.91 -13.40 -13.30
C ASP A 59 3.04 -14.23 -12.02
N SER A 60 2.51 -13.75 -10.90
CA SER A 60 2.48 -14.49 -9.64
C SER A 60 1.58 -15.72 -9.73
N GLU A 61 0.37 -15.59 -10.29
CA GLU A 61 -0.56 -16.69 -10.48
C GLU A 61 0.06 -17.84 -11.32
N ALA A 62 0.81 -17.48 -12.37
CA ALA A 62 1.55 -18.45 -13.16
C ALA A 62 2.62 -19.18 -12.34
N ARG A 63 3.35 -18.45 -11.47
CA ARG A 63 4.33 -19.08 -10.55
C ARG A 63 3.69 -20.04 -9.56
N TRP A 64 2.59 -19.64 -8.93
CA TRP A 64 1.84 -20.51 -8.01
C TRP A 64 1.28 -21.75 -8.71
N SER A 65 0.76 -21.59 -9.93
CA SER A 65 0.26 -22.73 -10.74
C SER A 65 1.36 -23.76 -11.02
N ASN A 66 2.59 -23.29 -11.26
CA ASN A 66 3.77 -24.11 -11.50
C ASN A 66 4.47 -24.60 -10.23
N GLY A 67 3.95 -24.29 -9.03
CA GLY A 67 4.54 -24.69 -7.75
C GLY A 67 5.87 -24.00 -7.41
N ASN A 68 6.17 -22.85 -8.03
CA ASN A 68 7.43 -22.13 -7.88
C ASN A 68 7.20 -20.65 -7.48
N PRO A 69 6.62 -20.37 -6.31
CA PRO A 69 6.45 -19.00 -5.82
C PRO A 69 7.80 -18.32 -5.62
N LYS A 70 7.85 -17.02 -5.88
CA LYS A 70 9.09 -16.22 -5.89
C LYS A 70 9.66 -15.94 -4.49
N GLY A 71 8.79 -15.83 -3.48
CA GLY A 71 9.22 -15.53 -2.12
C GLY A 71 8.05 -15.37 -1.14
N LEU A 72 8.33 -14.75 0.01
CA LEU A 72 7.41 -14.68 1.16
C LEU A 72 6.17 -13.79 0.95
N LEU A 73 6.12 -13.02 -0.14
CA LEU A 73 5.01 -12.10 -0.43
C LEU A 73 4.44 -12.32 -1.83
N ASP A 74 4.78 -13.43 -2.48
CA ASP A 74 4.42 -13.65 -3.89
C ASP A 74 2.89 -13.59 -4.10
N GLY A 75 2.45 -12.57 -4.85
CA GLY A 75 1.05 -12.32 -5.13
C GLY A 75 0.28 -11.49 -4.09
N VAL A 76 0.89 -11.18 -2.95
CA VAL A 76 0.23 -10.38 -1.91
C VAL A 76 0.16 -8.91 -2.34
N PRO A 77 -1.04 -8.27 -2.36
CA PRO A 77 -1.16 -6.84 -2.62
C PRO A 77 -0.48 -5.99 -1.55
N ILE A 78 0.29 -5.00 -1.97
CA ILE A 78 0.97 -4.05 -1.07
C ILE A 78 1.00 -2.64 -1.65
N SER A 79 0.75 -1.64 -0.81
CA SER A 79 0.90 -0.23 -1.16
C SER A 79 2.17 0.38 -0.55
N ILE A 80 2.67 1.44 -1.18
CA ILE A 80 3.93 2.08 -0.80
C ILE A 80 3.67 3.53 -0.44
N LYS A 81 4.10 3.97 0.74
CA LYS A 81 4.06 5.39 1.11
C LYS A 81 4.83 6.24 0.10
N ASP A 82 4.29 7.37 -0.29
CA ASP A 82 4.88 8.29 -1.28
C ASP A 82 6.18 9.00 -0.82
N MET A 83 6.79 8.50 0.23
CA MET A 83 8.15 8.82 0.69
C MET A 83 9.23 7.99 -0.02
N PHE A 84 8.90 6.76 -0.42
CA PHE A 84 9.87 5.79 -0.92
C PHE A 84 9.90 5.76 -2.44
N LEU A 85 11.10 5.89 -3.00
CA LEU A 85 11.32 5.73 -4.43
C LEU A 85 10.76 4.40 -4.90
N THR A 86 10.00 4.45 -5.98
CA THR A 86 9.38 3.29 -6.58
C THR A 86 9.60 3.39 -8.09
N LYS A 87 10.39 2.48 -8.62
CA LYS A 87 10.76 2.49 -10.04
C LYS A 87 9.53 2.52 -10.93
N GLY A 88 9.54 3.47 -11.86
CA GLY A 88 8.47 3.70 -12.84
C GLY A 88 7.36 4.63 -12.34
N TRP A 89 7.34 5.01 -11.06
CA TRP A 89 6.29 5.87 -10.50
C TRP A 89 6.86 7.13 -9.83
N PRO A 90 6.20 8.28 -9.99
CA PRO A 90 6.57 9.49 -9.28
C PRO A 90 6.61 9.30 -7.77
N THR A 91 7.57 9.92 -7.10
CA THR A 91 7.68 9.98 -5.64
C THR A 91 7.73 11.45 -5.22
N LEU A 92 6.55 12.03 -5.00
CA LEU A 92 6.37 13.47 -4.82
C LEU A 92 6.45 13.91 -3.36
N LYS A 93 6.46 12.97 -2.42
CA LYS A 93 6.60 13.22 -0.97
C LYS A 93 5.58 14.23 -0.43
N GLY A 94 4.37 14.26 -1.02
CA GLY A 94 3.33 15.21 -0.66
C GLY A 94 3.61 16.66 -1.04
N SER A 95 4.58 16.94 -1.92
CA SER A 95 5.05 18.28 -2.26
C SER A 95 4.81 18.64 -3.73
N LEU A 96 4.35 19.87 -3.96
CA LEU A 96 4.26 20.48 -5.29
C LEU A 96 5.63 20.93 -5.84
N THR A 97 6.69 20.90 -5.02
CA THR A 97 8.03 21.36 -5.43
C THR A 97 8.85 20.28 -6.16
N ILE A 98 8.38 19.03 -6.16
CA ILE A 98 9.06 17.92 -6.85
C ILE A 98 8.49 17.78 -8.26
N ASP A 99 9.37 17.77 -9.27
CA ASP A 99 8.97 17.56 -10.67
C ASP A 99 8.46 16.12 -10.87
N PRO A 100 7.18 15.93 -11.28
CA PRO A 100 6.64 14.59 -11.48
C PRO A 100 7.25 13.86 -12.70
N LYS A 101 7.97 14.54 -13.58
CA LYS A 101 8.58 13.91 -14.77
C LYS A 101 9.74 12.98 -14.45
N GLY A 102 10.33 13.10 -13.29
CA GLY A 102 11.41 12.23 -12.86
C GLY A 102 12.82 12.70 -13.26
N PRO A 103 13.76 11.76 -13.42
CA PRO A 103 13.59 10.31 -13.63
C PRO A 103 13.22 9.50 -12.38
N TRP A 104 12.44 8.42 -12.55
CA TRP A 104 12.02 7.50 -11.50
C TRP A 104 12.54 6.08 -11.82
N GLU A 105 13.86 5.90 -11.76
CA GLU A 105 14.54 4.70 -12.26
C GLU A 105 14.92 3.72 -11.14
N GLU A 106 14.74 4.12 -9.89
CA GLU A 106 15.20 3.36 -8.72
C GLU A 106 14.07 2.96 -7.78
N ASP A 107 14.23 1.81 -7.14
CA ASP A 107 13.44 1.43 -5.96
C ASP A 107 14.23 1.77 -4.69
N ALA A 108 13.56 2.31 -3.67
CA ALA A 108 14.12 2.35 -2.33
C ALA A 108 14.39 0.91 -1.82
N PRO A 109 15.37 0.67 -0.93
CA PRO A 109 15.72 -0.68 -0.49
C PRO A 109 14.54 -1.52 0.01
N CYS A 110 13.60 -0.92 0.76
CA CYS A 110 12.41 -1.63 1.22
C CYS A 110 11.47 -2.01 0.07
N VAL A 111 11.34 -1.17 -0.96
CA VAL A 111 10.53 -1.45 -2.16
C VAL A 111 11.18 -2.56 -2.98
N ALA A 112 12.49 -2.51 -3.18
CA ALA A 112 13.24 -3.55 -3.85
C ALA A 112 13.03 -4.92 -3.16
N ARG A 113 13.11 -4.97 -1.83
CA ARG A 113 12.91 -6.22 -1.06
C ARG A 113 11.51 -6.81 -1.25
N VAL A 114 10.43 -6.00 -1.16
CA VAL A 114 9.08 -6.54 -1.36
C VAL A 114 8.85 -6.99 -2.81
N ARG A 115 9.44 -6.29 -3.78
CA ARG A 115 9.39 -6.69 -5.19
C ARG A 115 10.16 -7.99 -5.45
N GLU A 116 11.32 -8.18 -4.82
CA GLU A 116 12.11 -9.42 -4.89
C GLU A 116 11.32 -10.61 -4.32
N HIS A 117 10.52 -10.39 -3.29
CA HIS A 117 9.65 -11.40 -2.71
C HIS A 117 8.33 -11.61 -3.45
N GLY A 118 8.13 -10.95 -4.59
CA GLY A 118 7.00 -11.17 -5.49
C GLY A 118 5.70 -10.47 -5.10
N ALA A 119 5.75 -9.49 -4.19
CA ALA A 119 4.57 -8.71 -3.83
C ALA A 119 3.97 -8.00 -5.05
N VAL A 120 2.66 -7.87 -5.09
CA VAL A 120 1.93 -7.07 -6.08
C VAL A 120 1.85 -5.64 -5.57
N ILE A 121 2.78 -4.80 -6.03
CA ILE A 121 2.77 -3.38 -5.70
C ILE A 121 1.74 -2.69 -6.59
N PHE A 122 0.70 -2.09 -5.98
CA PHE A 122 -0.44 -1.58 -6.74
C PHE A 122 -0.65 -0.07 -6.67
N GLY A 123 0.01 0.63 -5.74
CA GLY A 123 -0.20 2.07 -5.60
C GLY A 123 0.70 2.75 -4.58
N LYS A 124 0.64 4.09 -4.61
CA LYS A 124 1.35 4.99 -3.70
C LYS A 124 0.35 5.65 -2.77
N THR A 125 0.62 5.64 -1.46
CA THR A 125 -0.27 6.21 -0.45
C THR A 125 0.12 7.63 -0.06
N THR A 126 -0.88 8.45 0.24
CA THR A 126 -0.74 9.85 0.63
C THR A 126 0.05 10.03 1.92
N MET A 127 0.65 11.22 2.04
CA MET A 127 1.39 11.67 3.20
C MET A 127 1.42 13.20 3.24
N PRO A 128 1.63 13.84 4.39
CA PRO A 128 1.90 15.27 4.46
C PRO A 128 3.25 15.59 3.81
N GLU A 129 3.40 16.82 3.38
CA GLU A 129 4.61 17.30 2.70
C GLU A 129 5.88 16.94 3.47
N PHE A 130 6.80 16.24 2.81
CA PHE A 130 8.05 15.66 3.33
C PHE A 130 7.91 14.85 4.63
N GLY A 131 6.70 14.47 5.02
CA GLY A 131 6.46 13.73 6.25
C GLY A 131 6.63 14.54 7.53
N TRP A 132 6.57 15.86 7.45
CA TRP A 132 6.95 16.77 8.53
C TRP A 132 5.94 16.89 9.67
N LYS A 133 4.71 16.42 9.51
CA LYS A 133 3.66 16.50 10.53
C LYS A 133 2.94 15.17 10.75
N GLY A 134 2.34 15.01 11.93
CA GLY A 134 1.64 13.80 12.37
C GLY A 134 0.17 13.72 11.93
N VAL A 135 -0.22 14.37 10.83
CA VAL A 135 -1.56 14.39 10.26
C VAL A 135 -1.52 14.11 8.76
N GLY A 136 -2.66 13.84 8.13
CA GLY A 136 -2.74 13.40 6.74
C GLY A 136 -3.26 14.45 5.78
N ASP A 137 -2.57 15.62 5.68
CA ASP A 137 -2.96 16.65 4.72
C ASP A 137 -1.74 17.32 4.08
N CYS A 138 -1.85 17.66 2.80
CA CYS A 138 -0.91 18.51 2.08
C CYS A 138 -1.62 19.18 0.88
N GLU A 139 -0.98 20.20 0.29
CA GLU A 139 -1.55 20.88 -0.86
C GLU A 139 -1.63 20.02 -2.12
N LEU A 140 -0.69 19.10 -2.28
CA LEU A 140 -0.65 18.22 -3.44
C LEU A 140 -1.85 17.26 -3.53
N THR A 141 -2.24 16.66 -2.40
CA THR A 141 -3.26 15.59 -2.38
C THR A 141 -4.51 15.96 -1.60
N GLY A 142 -4.51 17.08 -0.89
CA GLY A 142 -5.59 17.44 0.02
C GLY A 142 -5.56 16.65 1.33
N ILE A 143 -6.73 16.35 1.89
CA ILE A 143 -6.89 15.75 3.21
C ILE A 143 -7.17 14.27 3.09
N THR A 144 -6.34 13.45 3.71
CA THR A 144 -6.63 12.03 3.97
C THR A 144 -7.49 11.90 5.24
N ARG A 145 -8.55 11.14 5.18
CA ARG A 145 -9.55 11.01 6.25
C ARG A 145 -9.44 9.68 6.98
N ASN A 146 -9.84 9.69 8.26
CA ASN A 146 -9.89 8.47 9.05
C ASN A 146 -11.12 7.63 8.65
N PRO A 147 -10.97 6.37 8.26
CA PRO A 147 -12.09 5.52 7.83
C PRO A 147 -13.17 5.29 8.89
N TRP A 148 -12.83 5.44 10.17
CA TRP A 148 -13.79 5.30 11.29
C TRP A 148 -14.64 6.55 11.51
N ASN A 149 -14.09 7.72 11.14
CA ASN A 149 -14.79 9.00 11.21
C ASN A 149 -14.16 9.97 10.21
N LEU A 150 -14.86 10.24 9.13
CA LEU A 150 -14.34 11.05 8.01
C LEU A 150 -14.05 12.52 8.37
N ASP A 151 -14.52 13.00 9.52
CA ASP A 151 -14.21 14.34 10.03
C ASP A 151 -12.88 14.39 10.81
N LYS A 152 -12.23 13.24 10.99
CA LYS A 152 -11.00 13.11 11.76
C LYS A 152 -9.81 12.75 10.88
N THR A 153 -8.62 13.13 11.35
CA THR A 153 -7.36 12.70 10.74
C THR A 153 -7.09 11.22 11.05
N PRO A 154 -6.51 10.45 10.13
CA PRO A 154 -5.98 9.12 10.41
C PRO A 154 -4.64 9.17 11.17
N GLY A 155 -4.15 10.36 11.51
CA GLY A 155 -2.76 10.55 11.95
C GLY A 155 -1.80 10.63 10.76
N GLY A 156 -0.50 10.61 11.02
CA GLY A 156 0.53 10.72 10.00
C GLY A 156 1.95 10.49 10.55
N SER A 157 2.95 10.55 9.71
CA SER A 157 2.90 10.94 8.29
C SER A 157 2.57 9.78 7.32
N SER A 158 2.46 8.52 7.74
CA SER A 158 2.00 7.41 6.90
C SER A 158 0.45 7.34 6.89
N ALA A 159 -0.19 8.49 6.64
CA ALA A 159 -1.63 8.68 6.75
C ALA A 159 -2.42 7.78 5.80
N GLY A 160 -2.12 7.86 4.50
CA GLY A 160 -2.79 7.05 3.49
C GLY A 160 -2.56 5.55 3.69
N ALA A 161 -1.34 5.14 4.09
CA ALA A 161 -1.03 3.74 4.36
C ALA A 161 -1.93 3.15 5.47
N ALA A 162 -2.04 3.84 6.61
CA ALA A 162 -2.87 3.38 7.71
C ALA A 162 -4.37 3.44 7.40
N ALA A 163 -4.82 4.52 6.73
CA ALA A 163 -6.20 4.65 6.29
C ALA A 163 -6.59 3.55 5.28
N ALA A 164 -5.71 3.23 4.32
CA ALA A 164 -5.94 2.16 3.36
C ALA A 164 -6.11 0.79 4.04
N ILE A 165 -5.22 0.44 4.98
CA ILE A 165 -5.33 -0.82 5.74
C ILE A 165 -6.61 -0.86 6.56
N ALA A 166 -6.94 0.21 7.28
CA ALA A 166 -8.16 0.27 8.10
C ALA A 166 -9.44 0.15 7.25
N ALA A 167 -9.43 0.68 6.03
CA ALA A 167 -10.54 0.59 5.07
C ALA A 167 -10.56 -0.71 4.27
N ARG A 168 -9.64 -1.65 4.50
CA ARG A 168 -9.51 -2.91 3.74
C ARG A 168 -9.14 -2.72 2.27
N MET A 169 -8.41 -1.66 1.97
CA MET A 169 -7.86 -1.38 0.64
C MET A 169 -6.46 -2.00 0.47
N GLY A 170 -6.29 -3.21 0.97
CA GLY A 170 -5.08 -4.03 0.92
C GLY A 170 -4.68 -4.58 2.29
N PRO A 171 -3.98 -5.73 2.32
CA PRO A 171 -3.57 -6.38 3.57
C PRO A 171 -2.28 -5.81 4.16
N LEU A 172 -1.44 -5.15 3.34
CA LEU A 172 -0.13 -4.62 3.73
C LEU A 172 0.14 -3.26 3.11
N ALA A 173 0.90 -2.43 3.84
CA ALA A 173 1.43 -1.16 3.34
C ALA A 173 2.84 -0.91 3.90
N ILE A 174 3.71 -0.31 3.09
CA ILE A 174 5.00 0.23 3.55
C ILE A 174 4.81 1.66 4.01
N GLY A 175 5.04 1.89 5.29
CA GLY A 175 5.14 3.21 5.92
C GLY A 175 6.57 3.58 6.31
N GLY A 176 6.77 4.79 6.80
CA GLY A 176 8.05 5.22 7.35
C GLY A 176 7.85 5.91 8.70
N ASP A 177 8.76 5.72 9.66
CA ASP A 177 8.64 6.24 11.02
C ASP A 177 9.98 6.76 11.54
N GLY A 178 10.18 8.06 11.45
CA GLY A 178 11.31 8.76 12.08
C GLY A 178 10.95 9.31 13.47
N GLY A 179 9.72 9.81 13.63
CA GLY A 179 9.24 10.44 14.86
C GLY A 179 7.89 9.92 15.37
N GLY A 180 7.40 8.79 14.84
CA GLY A 180 6.09 8.23 15.17
C GLY A 180 5.21 7.98 13.95
N SER A 181 5.72 8.18 12.75
CA SER A 181 4.91 8.25 11.53
C SER A 181 4.33 6.91 11.02
N ILE A 182 4.61 5.78 11.68
CA ILE A 182 3.84 4.54 11.59
C ILE A 182 2.96 4.40 12.84
N ARG A 183 3.53 4.58 14.01
CA ARG A 183 2.87 4.35 15.32
C ARG A 183 1.69 5.27 15.55
N ILE A 184 1.80 6.56 15.19
CA ILE A 184 0.72 7.56 15.31
C ILE A 184 -0.50 7.13 14.47
N PRO A 185 -0.38 6.96 13.14
CA PRO A 185 -1.54 6.61 12.34
C PRO A 185 -2.07 5.20 12.62
N SER A 186 -1.22 4.26 13.00
CA SER A 186 -1.66 2.93 13.43
C SER A 186 -2.55 2.99 14.68
N SER A 187 -2.17 3.82 15.67
CA SER A 187 -2.98 4.05 16.86
C SER A 187 -4.32 4.73 16.54
N PHE A 188 -4.31 5.72 15.64
CA PHE A 188 -5.51 6.51 15.30
C PHE A 188 -6.52 5.71 14.46
N THR A 189 -6.05 4.74 13.68
CA THR A 189 -6.89 3.94 12.78
C THR A 189 -7.13 2.51 13.27
N GLY A 190 -6.52 2.12 14.41
CA GLY A 190 -6.71 0.80 15.00
C GLY A 190 -6.07 -0.34 14.18
N VAL A 191 -4.98 -0.05 13.46
CA VAL A 191 -4.24 -1.06 12.69
C VAL A 191 -2.94 -1.44 13.37
N PHE A 192 -2.42 -2.63 13.06
CA PHE A 192 -1.12 -3.06 13.54
C PHE A 192 0.00 -2.36 12.76
N GLY A 193 0.94 -1.75 13.47
CA GLY A 193 2.10 -1.09 12.87
C GLY A 193 3.40 -1.50 13.53
N ILE A 194 4.43 -1.77 12.73
CA ILE A 194 5.78 -2.09 13.21
C ILE A 194 6.74 -0.98 12.80
N LYS A 195 7.44 -0.42 13.78
CA LYS A 195 8.64 0.37 13.57
C LYS A 195 9.84 -0.46 14.03
N ALA A 196 10.65 -0.93 13.08
CA ALA A 196 11.88 -1.65 13.41
C ALA A 196 12.85 -0.78 14.20
N ASN A 197 13.70 -1.42 15.01
CA ASN A 197 14.87 -0.77 15.60
C ASN A 197 15.95 -0.56 14.53
N TYR A 198 16.89 0.36 14.81
CA TYR A 198 18.09 0.51 14.00
C TYR A 198 19.03 -0.69 14.25
N GLY A 199 19.59 -1.24 13.18
CA GLY A 199 20.55 -2.35 13.23
C GLY A 199 20.13 -3.52 12.36
#